data_77e5783b6dec0dfa343cfde4ab5e5f97
#
_entry.id   77e5783b6dec0dfa343cfde4ab5e5f97
#
_cell.length_a   1.000
_cell.length_b   1.000
_cell.length_c   1.000
_cell.angle_alpha   90.00
_cell.angle_beta   90.00
_cell.angle_gamma   90.00
#
_symmetry.space_group_name_H-M   'P 1'
#
loop_
_entity.id
_entity.type
_entity.pdbx_description
1 polymer ?
#
loop_
_entity_poly.entity_id
_entity_poly.type
_entity_poly.pdbx_seq_one_letter_code
_entity_poly.pdbx_strand_id
1 'polypeptide(L)'
;NKMSELVTEAITAGALGFSTSRTILHRDIYGKYVPGTEASSEEMRALAFGVDKAGEGTLEITSDWLDEEIEMSWMKEYVKKSNCGLTFLQTNGDAVKTILFSEEHYLKGKNIRPQFPGRNVGLMFGFESSLNPFMQYPAYREIAHLPHEQKYEIMKDPDFKNRLLSQ
;
A
#
# COMPACT_ATOMS: atom_id res chain seq x y z
N ASN A 1 15.12 7.54 15.28
CA ASN A 1 15.22 6.87 13.98
C ASN A 1 15.31 7.94 12.89
N LYS A 2 16.34 7.86 12.01
CA LYS A 2 16.63 8.90 11.02
C LYS A 2 15.45 9.21 10.09
N MET A 3 14.71 8.18 9.66
CA MET A 3 13.53 8.37 8.79
C MET A 3 12.44 9.18 9.51
N SER A 4 12.13 8.86 10.75
CA SER A 4 11.17 9.62 11.57
C SER A 4 11.60 11.09 11.75
N GLU A 5 12.89 11.34 11.96
CA GLU A 5 13.44 12.70 12.07
C GLU A 5 13.27 13.48 10.77
N LEU A 6 13.53 12.84 9.61
CA LEU A 6 13.32 13.46 8.30
C LEU A 6 11.85 13.79 8.03
N VAL A 7 10.91 12.93 8.45
CA VAL A 7 9.46 13.22 8.36
C VAL A 7 9.12 14.45 9.20
N THR A 8 9.59 14.48 10.45
CA THR A 8 9.36 15.63 11.35
C THR A 8 9.95 16.93 10.76
N GLU A 9 11.19 16.86 10.27
CA GLU A 9 11.89 18.00 9.67
C GLU A 9 11.15 18.53 8.44
N ALA A 10 10.71 17.63 7.54
CA ALA A 10 9.97 17.99 6.33
C ALA A 10 8.63 18.70 6.66
N ILE A 11 7.88 18.19 7.64
CA ILE A 11 6.59 18.80 8.03
C ILE A 11 6.85 20.15 8.70
N THR A 12 7.83 20.25 9.59
CA THR A 12 8.22 21.53 10.20
C THR A 12 8.66 22.56 9.16
N ALA A 13 9.23 22.11 8.03
CA ALA A 13 9.60 22.96 6.90
C ALA A 13 8.42 23.32 5.97
N GLY A 14 7.19 22.86 6.26
CA GLY A 14 5.98 23.22 5.53
C GLY A 14 5.37 22.11 4.67
N ALA A 15 5.82 20.85 4.79
CA ALA A 15 5.14 19.73 4.14
C ALA A 15 3.78 19.46 4.83
N LEU A 16 2.76 19.10 4.04
CA LEU A 16 1.38 18.87 4.54
C LEU A 16 1.25 17.57 5.34
N GLY A 17 2.22 16.67 5.24
CA GLY A 17 2.20 15.39 5.93
C GLY A 17 3.16 14.39 5.30
N PHE A 18 2.94 13.11 5.59
CA PHE A 18 3.71 12.00 5.05
C PHE A 18 2.78 10.96 4.40
N SER A 19 3.10 10.56 3.18
CA SER A 19 2.37 9.53 2.46
C SER A 19 3.26 8.33 2.16
N THR A 20 2.71 7.13 2.27
CA THR A 20 3.41 5.90 1.93
C THR A 20 2.50 4.86 1.30
N SER A 21 3.13 3.96 0.53
CA SER A 21 2.46 2.92 -0.20
C SER A 21 2.85 1.55 0.34
N ARG A 22 1.83 0.76 0.72
CA ARG A 22 1.93 -0.62 1.19
C ARG A 22 1.13 -1.56 0.28
N THR A 23 1.15 -1.27 -1.03
CA THR A 23 0.48 -2.09 -2.04
C THR A 23 1.48 -2.70 -3.01
N ILE A 24 1.27 -3.97 -3.36
CA ILE A 24 2.04 -4.67 -4.39
C ILE A 24 1.77 -4.13 -5.81
N LEU A 25 0.74 -3.29 -5.96
CA LEU A 25 0.38 -2.67 -7.24
C LEU A 25 1.32 -1.53 -7.62
N HIS A 26 1.92 -0.86 -6.63
CA HIS A 26 2.86 0.23 -6.90
C HIS A 26 4.26 -0.33 -7.16
N ARG A 27 4.73 -0.11 -8.37
CA ARG A 27 6.03 -0.61 -8.84
C ARG A 27 6.80 0.47 -9.56
N ASP A 28 8.10 0.34 -9.53
CA ASP A 28 8.99 1.16 -10.35
C ASP A 28 8.94 0.73 -11.84
N ILE A 29 9.65 1.45 -12.67
CA ILE A 29 9.72 1.18 -14.12
C ILE A 29 10.34 -0.19 -14.47
N TYR A 30 10.99 -0.86 -13.51
CA TYR A 30 11.58 -2.19 -13.65
C TYR A 30 10.71 -3.29 -13.05
N GLY A 31 9.50 -2.95 -12.56
CA GLY A 31 8.57 -3.88 -11.93
C GLY A 31 8.92 -4.26 -10.50
N LYS A 32 9.86 -3.58 -9.84
CA LYS A 32 10.20 -3.79 -8.43
C LYS A 32 9.22 -3.06 -7.52
N TYR A 33 9.04 -3.55 -6.30
CA TYR A 33 8.27 -2.84 -5.29
C TYR A 33 8.87 -1.48 -4.97
N VAL A 34 8.00 -0.49 -4.78
CA VAL A 34 8.42 0.82 -4.29
C VAL A 34 8.81 0.74 -2.81
N PRO A 35 9.68 1.63 -2.33
CA PRO A 35 9.96 1.73 -0.89
C PRO A 35 8.68 1.86 -0.08
N GLY A 36 8.59 1.18 1.03
CA GLY A 36 7.41 1.17 1.91
C GLY A 36 6.48 -0.02 1.71
N THR A 37 6.45 -0.67 0.53
CA THR A 37 5.56 -1.83 0.27
C THR A 37 5.73 -2.93 1.31
N GLU A 38 6.96 -3.23 1.70
CA GLU A 38 7.32 -4.29 2.67
C GLU A 38 7.74 -3.71 4.04
N ALA A 39 7.45 -2.43 4.31
CA ALA A 39 7.78 -1.82 5.58
C ALA A 39 7.14 -2.55 6.77
N SER A 40 7.90 -2.79 7.83
CA SER A 40 7.38 -3.42 9.04
C SER A 40 6.42 -2.49 9.78
N SER A 41 5.57 -3.06 10.65
CA SER A 41 4.72 -2.25 11.53
C SER A 41 5.53 -1.34 12.46
N GLU A 42 6.75 -1.73 12.81
CA GLU A 42 7.65 -0.89 13.62
C GLU A 42 8.11 0.33 12.82
N GLU A 43 8.48 0.15 11.56
CA GLU A 43 8.83 1.24 10.66
C GLU A 43 7.63 2.18 10.45
N MET A 44 6.44 1.62 10.22
CA MET A 44 5.21 2.41 10.08
C MET A 44 4.91 3.24 11.33
N ARG A 45 5.07 2.66 12.52
CA ARG A 45 4.95 3.40 13.78
C ARG A 45 5.97 4.54 13.87
N ALA A 46 7.23 4.27 13.53
CA ALA A 46 8.28 5.28 13.60
C ALA A 46 8.00 6.46 12.66
N LEU A 47 7.53 6.21 11.45
CA LEU A 47 7.15 7.24 10.48
C LEU A 47 5.90 8.01 10.93
N ALA A 48 4.87 7.31 11.39
CA ALA A 48 3.64 7.89 11.91
C ALA A 48 3.91 8.84 13.09
N PHE A 49 4.74 8.40 14.05
CA PHE A 49 5.13 9.26 15.17
C PHE A 49 6.13 10.38 14.78
N GLY A 50 6.73 10.30 13.58
CA GLY A 50 7.43 11.44 12.99
C GLY A 50 6.48 12.57 12.61
N VAL A 51 5.28 12.23 12.11
CA VAL A 51 4.19 13.21 11.85
C VAL A 51 3.70 13.80 13.17
N ASP A 52 3.39 12.95 14.16
CA ASP A 52 2.93 13.40 15.49
C ASP A 52 3.93 14.34 16.19
N LYS A 53 5.21 14.04 16.08
CA LYS A 53 6.29 14.86 16.66
C LYS A 53 6.36 16.25 16.04
N ALA A 54 5.97 16.42 14.78
CA ALA A 54 5.86 17.73 14.17
C ALA A 54 4.68 18.54 14.74
N GLY A 55 3.69 17.87 15.35
CA GLY A 55 2.53 18.50 15.98
C GLY A 55 1.41 18.89 15.01
N GLU A 56 1.61 18.66 13.72
CA GLU A 56 0.66 18.96 12.64
C GLU A 56 0.85 18.00 11.48
N GLY A 57 -0.04 18.08 10.48
CA GLY A 57 0.05 17.29 9.26
C GLY A 57 -0.86 16.06 9.24
N THR A 58 -0.77 15.32 8.17
CA THR A 58 -1.59 14.12 7.92
C THR A 58 -0.71 12.96 7.48
N LEU A 59 -0.95 11.80 8.08
CA LEU A 59 -0.43 10.53 7.61
C LEU A 59 -1.40 9.95 6.58
N GLU A 60 -0.92 9.64 5.37
CA GLU A 60 -1.71 9.02 4.31
C GLU A 60 -1.14 7.63 3.98
N ILE A 61 -2.03 6.64 3.81
CA ILE A 61 -1.65 5.26 3.55
C ILE A 61 -2.47 4.68 2.40
N THR A 62 -1.77 4.07 1.45
CA THR A 62 -2.37 3.14 0.51
C THR A 62 -1.93 1.73 0.87
N SER A 63 -2.86 0.84 1.22
CA SER A 63 -2.58 -0.54 1.60
C SER A 63 -3.46 -1.52 0.84
N ASP A 64 -2.94 -2.75 0.61
CA ASP A 64 -3.71 -3.88 0.07
C ASP A 64 -4.54 -4.58 1.16
N TRP A 65 -4.34 -4.23 2.43
CA TRP A 65 -5.03 -4.84 3.57
C TRP A 65 -4.86 -6.36 3.65
N LEU A 66 -3.72 -6.89 3.18
CA LEU A 66 -3.44 -8.34 3.16
C LEU A 66 -3.44 -8.95 4.57
N ASP A 67 -2.92 -8.20 5.55
CA ASP A 67 -3.06 -8.49 6.97
C ASP A 67 -3.69 -7.29 7.66
N GLU A 68 -5.00 -7.29 7.70
CA GLU A 68 -5.79 -6.19 8.21
C GLU A 68 -5.54 -5.94 9.71
N GLU A 69 -5.28 -7.00 10.49
CA GLU A 69 -5.03 -6.85 11.92
C GLU A 69 -3.69 -6.18 12.18
N ILE A 70 -2.68 -6.53 11.41
CA ILE A 70 -1.38 -5.87 11.47
C ILE A 70 -1.52 -4.40 11.10
N GLU A 71 -2.18 -4.07 9.99
CA GLU A 71 -2.41 -2.69 9.57
C GLU A 71 -3.19 -1.90 10.64
N MET A 72 -4.31 -2.43 11.08
CA MET A 72 -5.15 -1.79 12.10
C MET A 72 -4.42 -1.61 13.44
N SER A 73 -3.49 -2.49 13.80
CA SER A 73 -2.82 -2.44 15.10
C SER A 73 -2.01 -1.16 15.29
N TRP A 74 -1.17 -0.81 14.32
CA TRP A 74 -0.35 0.41 14.41
C TRP A 74 -1.17 1.68 14.12
N MET A 75 -2.20 1.60 13.26
CA MET A 75 -3.13 2.71 13.03
C MET A 75 -3.91 3.08 14.30
N LYS A 76 -4.44 2.08 15.02
CA LYS A 76 -5.12 2.28 16.31
C LYS A 76 -4.21 2.95 17.34
N GLU A 77 -2.96 2.51 17.39
CA GLU A 77 -1.98 3.10 18.29
C GLU A 77 -1.70 4.57 17.94
N TYR A 78 -1.49 4.86 16.66
CA TYR A 78 -1.28 6.21 16.16
C TYR A 78 -2.46 7.14 16.49
N VAL A 79 -3.67 6.77 16.06
CA VAL A 79 -4.88 7.59 16.28
C VAL A 79 -5.16 7.82 17.76
N LYS A 80 -4.89 6.83 18.62
CA LYS A 80 -5.07 6.97 20.07
C LYS A 80 -4.12 8.00 20.68
N LYS A 81 -2.88 8.03 20.25
CA LYS A 81 -1.81 8.88 20.83
C LYS A 81 -1.67 10.24 20.15
N SER A 82 -1.91 10.30 18.83
CA SER A 82 -1.72 11.50 18.02
C SER A 82 -3.00 12.33 17.88
N ASN A 83 -2.82 13.63 17.67
CA ASN A 83 -3.87 14.55 17.23
C ASN A 83 -3.73 14.94 15.75
N CYS A 84 -2.68 14.47 15.08
CA CYS A 84 -2.50 14.67 13.64
C CYS A 84 -3.47 13.81 12.82
N GLY A 85 -3.66 14.16 11.55
CA GLY A 85 -4.60 13.45 10.67
C GLY A 85 -4.13 12.05 10.30
N LEU A 86 -5.08 11.14 10.10
CA LEU A 86 -4.90 9.87 9.43
C LEU A 86 -5.88 9.75 8.29
N THR A 87 -5.39 9.45 7.10
CA THR A 87 -6.21 9.10 5.94
C THR A 87 -5.65 7.84 5.28
N PHE A 88 -6.52 7.03 4.71
CA PHE A 88 -6.11 5.80 4.04
C PHE A 88 -7.09 5.43 2.93
N LEU A 89 -6.57 4.79 1.89
CA LEU A 89 -7.37 4.31 0.78
C LEU A 89 -8.03 2.98 1.16
N GLN A 90 -9.36 2.92 1.05
CA GLN A 90 -10.16 1.73 1.27
C GLN A 90 -10.62 1.14 -0.07
N THR A 91 -9.85 0.23 -0.63
CA THR A 91 -10.19 -0.50 -1.86
C THR A 91 -10.39 -1.99 -1.63
N ASN A 92 -9.74 -2.54 -0.61
CA ASN A 92 -9.76 -3.94 -0.22
C ASN A 92 -9.99 -4.06 1.28
N GLY A 93 -10.02 -5.27 1.79
CA GLY A 93 -10.22 -5.56 3.20
C GLY A 93 -11.68 -5.43 3.65
N ASP A 94 -11.90 -5.54 4.95
CA ASP A 94 -13.22 -5.38 5.56
C ASP A 94 -13.56 -3.89 5.73
N ALA A 95 -14.25 -3.33 4.73
CA ALA A 95 -14.67 -1.93 4.75
C ALA A 95 -15.56 -1.60 5.96
N VAL A 96 -16.35 -2.53 6.45
CA VAL A 96 -17.22 -2.30 7.63
C VAL A 96 -16.34 -2.10 8.87
N LYS A 97 -15.34 -2.94 9.07
CA LYS A 97 -14.43 -2.85 10.21
C LYS A 97 -13.64 -1.54 10.23
N THR A 98 -13.13 -1.11 9.07
CA THR A 98 -12.39 0.15 8.97
C THR A 98 -13.28 1.39 9.07
N ILE A 99 -14.52 1.33 8.60
CA ILE A 99 -15.52 2.40 8.78
C ILE A 99 -15.86 2.55 10.25
N LEU A 100 -16.20 1.46 10.95
CA LEU A 100 -16.52 1.49 12.38
C LEU A 100 -15.35 2.02 13.22
N PHE A 101 -14.13 1.60 12.90
CA PHE A 101 -12.92 2.15 13.52
C PHE A 101 -12.82 3.67 13.31
N SER A 102 -13.05 4.12 12.09
CA SER A 102 -12.94 5.53 11.74
C SER A 102 -14.04 6.36 12.42
N GLU A 103 -15.27 5.88 12.43
CA GLU A 103 -16.40 6.51 13.09
C GLU A 103 -16.18 6.64 14.60
N GLU A 104 -15.77 5.54 15.26
CA GLU A 104 -15.48 5.55 16.70
C GLU A 104 -14.48 6.64 17.08
N HIS A 105 -13.41 6.77 16.32
CA HIS A 105 -12.36 7.73 16.62
C HIS A 105 -12.73 9.16 16.19
N TYR A 106 -13.47 9.30 15.08
CA TYR A 106 -14.00 10.59 14.66
C TYR A 106 -14.95 11.19 15.70
N LEU A 107 -15.84 10.38 16.28
CA LEU A 107 -16.74 10.81 17.35
C LEU A 107 -16.00 11.22 18.64
N LYS A 108 -14.77 10.75 18.82
CA LYS A 108 -13.85 11.16 19.89
C LYS A 108 -13.00 12.38 19.51
N GLY A 109 -13.31 13.06 18.42
CA GLY A 109 -12.60 14.27 17.96
C GLY A 109 -11.29 14.02 17.22
N LYS A 110 -11.00 12.77 16.83
CA LYS A 110 -9.78 12.46 16.05
C LYS A 110 -10.00 12.73 14.56
N ASN A 111 -8.97 13.27 13.91
CA ASN A 111 -9.01 13.55 12.48
C ASN A 111 -8.65 12.30 11.67
N ILE A 112 -9.63 11.43 11.46
CA ILE A 112 -9.48 10.21 10.67
C ILE A 112 -10.45 10.22 9.48
N ARG A 113 -9.96 9.93 8.27
CA ARG A 113 -10.72 10.02 7.03
C ARG A 113 -10.37 8.85 6.09
N PRO A 114 -11.16 7.77 6.06
CA PRO A 114 -11.02 6.77 5.00
C PRO A 114 -11.44 7.38 3.65
N GLN A 115 -10.70 7.03 2.60
CA GLN A 115 -10.96 7.48 1.24
C GLN A 115 -11.52 6.33 0.41
N PHE A 116 -12.65 6.55 -0.23
CA PHE A 116 -13.25 5.61 -1.16
C PHE A 116 -13.19 6.17 -2.58
N PRO A 117 -12.86 5.35 -3.59
CA PRO A 117 -12.95 5.76 -4.98
C PRO A 117 -14.37 6.24 -5.31
N GLY A 118 -14.50 7.45 -5.85
CA GLY A 118 -15.78 8.01 -6.28
C GLY A 118 -16.31 7.41 -7.59
N ARG A 119 -15.65 6.37 -8.11
CA ARG A 119 -15.99 5.66 -9.35
C ARG A 119 -15.52 4.22 -9.26
N ASN A 120 -16.01 3.38 -10.17
CA ASN A 120 -15.49 2.02 -10.30
C ASN A 120 -13.99 2.04 -10.58
N VAL A 121 -13.25 1.20 -9.87
CA VAL A 121 -11.82 0.98 -10.13
C VAL A 121 -11.70 -0.01 -11.28
N GLY A 122 -11.07 0.43 -12.37
CA GLY A 122 -10.75 -0.40 -13.51
C GLY A 122 -9.24 -0.45 -13.71
N LEU A 123 -8.69 -1.64 -13.89
CA LEU A 123 -7.29 -1.86 -14.20
C LEU A 123 -7.18 -2.56 -15.55
N MET A 124 -6.32 -2.05 -16.42
CA MET A 124 -5.93 -2.73 -17.63
C MET A 124 -4.62 -3.47 -17.40
N PHE A 125 -4.65 -4.76 -17.61
CA PHE A 125 -3.46 -5.62 -17.49
C PHE A 125 -2.97 -6.04 -18.88
N GLY A 126 -1.66 -6.22 -18.99
CA GLY A 126 -1.05 -6.72 -20.23
C GLY A 126 0.35 -7.26 -19.97
N PHE A 127 0.79 -8.18 -20.84
CA PHE A 127 2.13 -8.78 -20.72
C PHE A 127 3.28 -7.81 -21.05
N GLU A 128 2.97 -6.64 -21.58
CA GLU A 128 3.93 -5.57 -21.83
C GLU A 128 3.89 -4.49 -20.73
N SER A 129 2.90 -4.54 -19.85
CA SER A 129 2.82 -3.63 -18.72
C SER A 129 3.56 -4.19 -17.50
N SER A 130 3.94 -3.31 -16.57
CA SER A 130 4.58 -3.68 -15.31
C SER A 130 3.65 -4.48 -14.37
N LEU A 131 2.36 -4.52 -14.67
CA LEU A 131 1.35 -5.20 -13.88
C LEU A 131 0.54 -6.16 -14.77
N ASN A 132 0.51 -7.45 -14.37
CA ASN A 132 -0.34 -8.47 -14.97
C ASN A 132 -0.69 -9.56 -13.93
N PRO A 133 -1.73 -10.38 -14.16
CA PRO A 133 -2.19 -11.36 -13.17
C PRO A 133 -1.15 -12.41 -12.78
N PHE A 134 -0.15 -12.68 -13.63
CA PHE A 134 0.82 -13.75 -13.43
C PHE A 134 2.16 -13.29 -12.83
N MET A 135 2.35 -12.00 -12.62
CA MET A 135 3.64 -11.44 -12.20
C MET A 135 4.20 -12.00 -10.89
N GLN A 136 3.34 -12.59 -10.04
CA GLN A 136 3.75 -13.21 -8.78
C GLN A 136 4.15 -14.68 -8.93
N TYR A 137 3.75 -15.33 -10.03
CA TYR A 137 4.01 -16.75 -10.26
C TYR A 137 5.48 -16.99 -10.65
N PRO A 138 6.20 -17.89 -9.97
CA PRO A 138 7.58 -18.22 -10.30
C PRO A 138 7.78 -18.58 -11.78
N ALA A 139 6.91 -19.41 -12.36
CA ALA A 139 7.00 -19.79 -13.77
C ALA A 139 6.88 -18.58 -14.72
N TYR A 140 6.02 -17.60 -14.41
CA TYR A 140 5.93 -16.38 -15.22
C TYR A 140 7.20 -15.53 -15.11
N ARG A 141 7.79 -15.43 -13.92
CA ARG A 141 9.02 -14.65 -13.71
C ARG A 141 10.18 -15.12 -14.57
N GLU A 142 10.24 -16.42 -14.89
CA GLU A 142 11.27 -17.00 -15.77
C GLU A 142 11.21 -16.40 -17.18
N ILE A 143 10.02 -16.06 -17.66
CA ILE A 143 9.77 -15.54 -19.02
C ILE A 143 9.43 -14.04 -19.06
N ALA A 144 9.28 -13.38 -17.92
CA ALA A 144 8.82 -12.00 -17.83
C ALA A 144 9.67 -11.00 -18.64
N HIS A 145 10.98 -11.30 -18.76
CA HIS A 145 11.94 -10.48 -19.47
C HIS A 145 11.92 -10.66 -21.00
N LEU A 146 11.22 -11.67 -21.52
CA LEU A 146 11.20 -11.99 -22.94
C LEU A 146 10.30 -10.99 -23.72
N PRO A 147 10.56 -10.79 -25.03
CA PRO A 147 9.66 -10.08 -25.92
C PRO A 147 8.25 -10.66 -25.91
N HIS A 148 7.26 -9.81 -26.21
CA HIS A 148 5.83 -10.19 -26.16
C HIS A 148 5.49 -11.45 -26.95
N GLU A 149 5.96 -11.55 -28.21
CA GLU A 149 5.70 -12.69 -29.07
C GLU A 149 6.24 -14.00 -28.47
N GLN A 150 7.43 -13.96 -27.89
CA GLN A 150 8.03 -15.15 -27.27
C GLN A 150 7.27 -15.57 -26.01
N LYS A 151 6.88 -14.61 -25.15
CA LYS A 151 6.02 -14.90 -24.00
C LYS A 151 4.70 -15.54 -24.45
N TYR A 152 4.09 -15.00 -25.49
CA TYR A 152 2.82 -15.49 -26.00
C TYR A 152 2.93 -16.94 -26.50
N GLU A 153 3.97 -17.27 -27.24
CA GLU A 153 4.17 -18.66 -27.73
C GLU A 153 4.41 -19.64 -26.56
N ILE A 154 5.21 -19.26 -25.57
CA ILE A 154 5.45 -20.09 -24.37
C ILE A 154 4.13 -20.27 -23.57
N MET A 155 3.35 -19.24 -23.41
CA MET A 155 2.10 -19.30 -22.64
C MET A 155 0.99 -20.10 -23.33
N LYS A 156 1.09 -20.37 -24.65
CA LYS A 156 0.20 -21.31 -25.37
C LYS A 156 0.52 -22.77 -25.06
N ASP A 157 1.75 -23.07 -24.62
CA ASP A 157 2.15 -24.43 -24.31
C ASP A 157 1.32 -24.99 -23.15
N PRO A 158 0.61 -26.11 -23.33
CA PRO A 158 -0.20 -26.72 -22.28
C PRO A 158 0.60 -27.09 -21.03
N ASP A 159 1.86 -27.53 -21.18
CA ASP A 159 2.71 -27.91 -20.06
C ASP A 159 3.12 -26.68 -19.26
N PHE A 160 3.47 -25.58 -19.93
CA PHE A 160 3.73 -24.31 -19.29
C PHE A 160 2.50 -23.79 -18.55
N LYS A 161 1.33 -23.83 -19.18
CA LYS A 161 0.06 -23.44 -18.57
C LYS A 161 -0.23 -24.24 -17.31
N ASN A 162 -0.08 -25.56 -17.37
CA ASN A 162 -0.30 -26.42 -16.21
C ASN A 162 0.68 -26.09 -15.07
N ARG A 163 1.95 -25.87 -15.39
CA ARG A 163 2.98 -25.45 -14.43
C ARG A 163 2.63 -24.08 -13.80
N LEU A 164 2.20 -23.13 -14.61
CA LEU A 164 1.85 -21.78 -14.15
C LEU A 164 0.65 -21.82 -13.18
N LEU A 165 -0.38 -22.60 -13.50
CA LEU A 165 -1.61 -22.64 -12.71
C LEU A 165 -1.52 -23.56 -11.49
N SER A 166 -0.45 -24.33 -11.33
CA SER A 166 -0.20 -25.21 -10.17
C SER A 166 0.58 -24.52 -9.04
N GLN A 167 0.97 -23.29 -9.20
CA GLN A 167 1.74 -22.47 -8.25
C GLN A 167 0.83 -21.49 -7.53
#